data_f075b9b69864190ca3a924b1c1adc73b
#
_entry.id   f075b9b69864190ca3a924b1c1adc73b
#
_cell.length_a   1.000
_cell.length_b   1.000
_cell.length_c   1.000
_cell.angle_alpha   90.00
_cell.angle_beta   90.00
_cell.angle_gamma   90.00
#
_symmetry.space_group_name_H-M   'P 1'
#
loop_
_entity.id
_entity.type
_entity.pdbx_description
1 polymer ?
#
loop_
_entity_poly.entity_id
_entity_poly.type
_entity_poly.pdbx_seq_one_letter_code
_entity_poly.pdbx_strand_id
1 'polypeptide(L)'
;SLTQNQSSSFSITNNLAQATFSVRGPTNFTALVGSGRWFNVSNAVPGEYVVRWSPVEHYLTPAAVTNRVSTNTLVINGHYEFPDANKNGISDLWESVYFSRILGDDAAPGIDSDGDGFSNHSEFQAGTDPKDPASSLRLNLPSGEVNAPIRISWPSQARREYLLEISDDLQRWTIASDPRIGTGGLLTNTIPALLGQGRYYFRVRVQP
;
A
#
# COMPACT_ATOMS: atom_id res chain seq x y z
N SER A 1 34.14 1.83 41.02
CA SER A 1 32.81 2.39 40.66
C SER A 1 32.30 1.68 39.42
N LEU A 2 31.30 0.83 39.60
CA LEU A 2 30.54 0.23 38.47
C LEU A 2 29.74 1.35 37.84
N THR A 3 30.16 1.81 36.67
CA THR A 3 29.29 2.60 35.79
C THR A 3 28.13 1.75 35.38
N GLN A 4 26.94 1.97 35.97
CA GLN A 4 25.70 1.43 35.44
C GLN A 4 25.58 1.89 34.00
N ASN A 5 25.65 0.94 33.06
CA ASN A 5 25.23 1.17 31.68
C ASN A 5 23.72 1.41 31.73
N GLN A 6 23.31 2.67 31.86
CA GLN A 6 21.89 3.02 31.74
C GLN A 6 21.51 2.78 30.28
N SER A 7 20.74 1.71 30.06
CA SER A 7 20.12 1.48 28.77
C SER A 7 18.99 2.49 28.57
N SER A 8 19.06 3.25 27.52
CA SER A 8 18.01 4.17 27.10
C SER A 8 17.05 3.47 26.13
N SER A 9 15.88 4.03 25.97
CA SER A 9 14.95 3.61 24.92
C SER A 9 14.38 4.84 24.22
N PHE A 10 14.01 4.71 22.96
CA PHE A 10 13.29 5.74 22.24
C PHE A 10 12.28 5.09 21.30
N SER A 11 11.25 5.85 20.93
CA SER A 11 10.22 5.42 20.03
C SER A 11 10.31 6.13 18.70
N ILE A 12 9.93 5.43 17.64
CA ILE A 12 9.79 5.96 16.30
C ILE A 12 8.32 5.86 15.92
N THR A 13 7.74 6.96 15.45
CA THR A 13 6.33 7.02 15.07
C THR A 13 6.17 7.57 13.67
N ASN A 14 5.10 7.17 13.00
CA ASN A 14 4.65 7.79 11.75
C ASN A 14 3.14 7.60 11.55
N ASN A 15 2.59 8.26 10.54
CA ASN A 15 1.15 8.23 10.24
C ASN A 15 0.69 7.07 9.33
N LEU A 16 1.64 6.29 8.75
CA LEU A 16 1.31 5.20 7.81
C LEU A 16 1.71 3.83 8.35
N ALA A 17 0.79 2.88 8.38
CA ALA A 17 1.05 1.51 8.87
C ALA A 17 2.07 0.74 8.01
N GLN A 18 2.09 0.99 6.71
CA GLN A 18 3.00 0.35 5.74
C GLN A 18 4.38 1.02 5.68
N ALA A 19 4.61 2.13 6.37
CA ALA A 19 5.89 2.81 6.36
C ALA A 19 7.00 1.94 6.95
N THR A 20 8.16 1.98 6.32
CA THR A 20 9.39 1.37 6.81
C THR A 20 10.46 2.43 6.99
N PHE A 21 11.44 2.15 7.83
CA PHE A 21 12.53 3.06 8.10
C PHE A 21 13.79 2.30 8.52
N SER A 22 14.94 2.93 8.38
CA SER A 22 16.20 2.45 8.90
C SER A 22 16.68 3.34 10.03
N VAL A 23 17.37 2.74 11.01
CA VAL A 23 17.97 3.42 12.14
C VAL A 23 19.46 3.13 12.15
N ARG A 24 20.26 4.17 12.19
CA ARG A 24 21.70 4.11 12.46
C ARG A 24 21.98 4.86 13.75
N GLY A 25 22.87 4.33 14.56
CA GLY A 25 23.25 4.89 15.85
C GLY A 25 24.76 4.96 16.03
N PRO A 26 25.23 5.18 17.27
CA PRO A 26 26.66 5.20 17.63
C PRO A 26 27.36 3.90 17.26
N THR A 27 28.70 3.88 17.36
CA THR A 27 29.58 2.78 16.93
C THR A 27 29.18 1.40 17.48
N ASN A 28 28.61 1.35 18.68
CA ASN A 28 28.19 0.11 19.35
C ASN A 28 26.70 -0.23 19.12
N PHE A 29 26.01 0.49 18.28
CA PHE A 29 24.63 0.22 17.92
C PHE A 29 24.55 -0.56 16.59
N THR A 30 23.90 -1.70 16.62
CA THR A 30 23.62 -2.44 15.39
C THR A 30 22.49 -1.76 14.62
N ALA A 31 22.76 -1.31 13.40
CA ALA A 31 21.75 -0.69 12.55
C ALA A 31 20.55 -1.64 12.37
N LEU A 32 19.35 -1.09 12.40
CA LEU A 32 18.12 -1.86 12.27
C LEU A 32 17.16 -1.25 11.23
N VAL A 33 16.22 -2.06 10.80
CA VAL A 33 15.08 -1.67 9.98
C VAL A 33 13.81 -1.93 10.79
N GLY A 34 12.91 -0.97 10.82
CA GLY A 34 11.63 -1.07 11.48
C GLY A 34 10.48 -0.74 10.52
N SER A 35 9.26 -1.02 10.96
CA SER A 35 8.04 -0.75 10.21
C SER A 35 6.86 -0.44 11.13
N GLY A 36 5.79 0.09 10.56
CA GLY A 36 4.54 0.36 11.27
C GLY A 36 4.49 1.75 11.90
N ARG A 37 3.31 2.08 12.44
CA ARG A 37 3.04 3.42 13.02
C ARG A 37 3.77 3.69 14.33
N TRP A 38 4.22 2.65 15.00
CA TRP A 38 4.94 2.73 16.27
C TRP A 38 6.00 1.63 16.33
N PHE A 39 7.21 2.02 16.69
CA PHE A 39 8.32 1.10 16.88
C PHE A 39 9.17 1.56 18.06
N ASN A 40 9.51 0.64 18.96
CA ASN A 40 10.33 0.95 20.11
C ASN A 40 11.75 0.38 19.96
N VAL A 41 12.74 1.25 20.13
CA VAL A 41 14.16 0.87 20.17
C VAL A 41 14.56 0.76 21.64
N SER A 42 14.71 -0.47 22.13
CA SER A 42 15.16 -0.77 23.48
C SER A 42 16.67 -0.93 23.53
N ASN A 43 17.24 -0.77 24.73
CA ASN A 43 18.67 -0.90 24.98
C ASN A 43 19.55 0.01 24.10
N ALA A 44 19.04 1.18 23.78
CA ALA A 44 19.78 2.20 23.05
C ALA A 44 20.95 2.71 23.89
N VAL A 45 22.14 2.77 23.31
CA VAL A 45 23.29 3.41 23.94
C VAL A 45 23.18 4.92 23.78
N PRO A 46 23.58 5.75 24.75
CA PRO A 46 23.60 7.20 24.59
C PRO A 46 24.42 7.61 23.37
N GLY A 47 23.88 8.49 22.55
CA GLY A 47 24.57 8.96 21.36
C GLY A 47 23.63 9.49 20.29
N GLU A 48 24.17 9.71 19.12
CA GLU A 48 23.45 10.27 17.96
C GLU A 48 22.82 9.15 17.13
N TYR A 49 21.54 9.32 16.80
CA TYR A 49 20.79 8.38 15.99
C TYR A 49 20.20 9.08 14.78
N VAL A 50 20.29 8.41 13.64
CA VAL A 50 19.72 8.87 12.38
C VAL A 50 18.62 7.92 11.96
N VAL A 51 17.40 8.43 11.83
CA VAL A 51 16.25 7.70 11.27
C VAL A 51 16.04 8.17 9.83
N ARG A 52 15.98 7.22 8.89
CA ARG A 52 15.69 7.47 7.48
C ARG A 52 14.44 6.69 7.09
N TRP A 53 13.47 7.40 6.59
CA TRP A 53 12.20 6.85 6.13
C TRP A 53 12.33 6.32 4.72
N SER A 54 11.67 5.20 4.43
CA SER A 54 11.60 4.66 3.07
C SER A 54 10.45 5.32 2.31
N PRO A 55 10.57 5.50 0.98
CA PRO A 55 9.47 6.01 0.18
C PRO A 55 8.21 5.12 0.29
N VAL A 56 7.06 5.78 0.38
CA VAL A 56 5.73 5.17 0.26
C VAL A 56 5.07 5.77 -0.98
N GLU A 57 4.52 4.92 -1.81
CA GLU A 57 3.87 5.33 -3.05
C GLU A 57 2.81 6.39 -2.80
N HIS A 58 2.76 7.42 -3.62
CA HIS A 58 1.83 8.55 -3.56
C HIS A 58 1.98 9.50 -2.35
N TYR A 59 3.02 9.32 -1.55
CA TYR A 59 3.30 10.17 -0.39
C TYR A 59 4.67 10.84 -0.48
N LEU A 60 4.76 12.05 0.02
CA LEU A 60 6.04 12.71 0.24
C LEU A 60 6.74 12.04 1.42
N THR A 61 7.97 11.58 1.17
CA THR A 61 8.76 10.90 2.20
C THR A 61 9.30 11.91 3.21
N PRO A 62 9.15 11.66 4.53
CA PRO A 62 9.73 12.52 5.55
C PRO A 62 11.26 12.63 5.40
N ALA A 63 11.80 13.81 5.65
CA ALA A 63 13.24 13.99 5.71
C ALA A 63 13.87 13.11 6.79
N ALA A 64 15.13 12.72 6.59
CA ALA A 64 15.88 12.01 7.62
C ALA A 64 16.03 12.89 8.86
N VAL A 65 15.86 12.29 10.04
CA VAL A 65 15.93 12.99 11.32
C VAL A 65 17.12 12.47 12.09
N THR A 66 17.93 13.39 12.61
CA THR A 66 19.05 13.09 13.51
C THR A 66 18.73 13.61 14.90
N ASN A 67 18.78 12.73 15.90
CA ASN A 67 18.53 13.08 17.30
C ASN A 67 19.56 12.44 18.22
N ARG A 68 19.85 13.13 19.31
CA ARG A 68 20.71 12.62 20.37
C ARG A 68 19.85 11.92 21.43
N VAL A 69 20.05 10.63 21.57
CA VAL A 69 19.44 9.83 22.63
C VAL A 69 20.31 9.92 23.87
N SER A 70 19.69 10.26 25.00
CA SER A 70 20.30 10.30 26.33
C SER A 70 19.48 9.41 27.27
N THR A 71 19.45 9.69 28.54
CA THR A 71 18.65 8.94 29.53
C THR A 71 17.14 9.24 29.49
N ASN A 72 16.72 10.23 28.71
CA ASN A 72 15.31 10.64 28.61
C ASN A 72 14.60 9.90 27.48
N THR A 73 13.30 9.62 27.66
CA THR A 73 12.45 9.09 26.61
C THR A 73 12.33 10.08 25.46
N LEU A 74 12.67 9.63 24.26
CA LEU A 74 12.59 10.41 23.02
C LEU A 74 11.60 9.77 22.07
N VAL A 75 10.80 10.59 21.39
CA VAL A 75 9.96 10.15 20.26
C VAL A 75 10.44 10.83 19.01
N ILE A 76 10.83 10.05 18.01
CA ILE A 76 11.22 10.53 16.69
C ILE A 76 10.03 10.31 15.75
N ASN A 77 9.46 11.39 15.24
CA ASN A 77 8.25 11.32 14.40
C ASN A 77 8.58 11.61 12.93
N GLY A 78 8.08 10.74 12.05
CA GLY A 78 8.05 10.96 10.61
C GLY A 78 6.60 11.17 10.16
N HIS A 79 6.35 12.23 9.40
CA HIS A 79 5.04 12.49 8.84
C HIS A 79 5.10 12.41 7.33
N TYR A 80 4.40 11.43 6.77
CA TYR A 80 4.17 11.30 5.34
C TYR A 80 2.99 12.21 4.95
N GLU A 81 3.22 13.07 4.00
CA GLU A 81 2.20 13.96 3.45
C GLU A 81 1.63 13.34 2.17
N PHE A 82 0.31 13.32 2.05
CA PHE A 82 -0.39 13.00 0.81
C PHE A 82 -0.63 14.31 0.06
N PRO A 83 0.14 14.61 -1.00
CA PRO A 83 -0.03 15.85 -1.74
C PRO A 83 -1.28 15.72 -2.63
N ASP A 84 -2.25 16.57 -2.39
CA ASP A 84 -3.52 16.68 -3.13
C ASP A 84 -3.96 18.16 -3.09
N ALA A 85 -3.30 18.98 -3.89
CA ALA A 85 -3.49 20.44 -3.89
C ALA A 85 -4.87 20.84 -4.42
N ASN A 86 -5.42 20.06 -5.34
CA ASN A 86 -6.73 20.29 -5.94
C ASN A 86 -7.89 19.61 -5.18
N LYS A 87 -7.58 18.81 -4.16
CA LYS A 87 -8.52 18.09 -3.29
C LYS A 87 -9.48 17.16 -4.05
N ASN A 88 -8.92 16.47 -5.05
CA ASN A 88 -9.69 15.57 -5.90
C ASN A 88 -9.59 14.09 -5.45
N GLY A 89 -8.80 13.78 -4.41
CA GLY A 89 -8.59 12.44 -3.88
C GLY A 89 -7.53 11.62 -4.62
N ILE A 90 -6.86 12.22 -5.60
CA ILE A 90 -5.73 11.64 -6.32
C ILE A 90 -4.44 12.38 -5.90
N SER A 91 -3.36 11.66 -5.69
CA SER A 91 -2.10 12.29 -5.32
C SER A 91 -1.51 13.10 -6.48
N ASP A 92 -1.10 14.35 -6.21
CA ASP A 92 -0.37 15.19 -7.17
C ASP A 92 0.86 14.50 -7.76
N LEU A 93 1.50 13.59 -6.98
CA LEU A 93 2.63 12.80 -7.46
C LEU A 93 2.21 11.84 -8.58
N TRP A 94 1.07 11.19 -8.44
CA TRP A 94 0.54 10.31 -9.47
C TRP A 94 0.08 11.12 -10.70
N GLU A 95 -0.66 12.20 -10.47
CA GLU A 95 -1.10 13.08 -11.57
C GLU A 95 0.10 13.60 -12.37
N SER A 96 1.19 13.98 -11.71
CA SER A 96 2.38 14.51 -12.39
C SER A 96 3.13 13.48 -13.24
N VAL A 97 2.95 12.18 -12.97
CA VAL A 97 3.52 11.11 -13.79
C VAL A 97 2.78 10.96 -15.11
N TYR A 98 1.45 11.04 -15.07
CA TYR A 98 0.61 10.70 -16.21
C TYR A 98 0.05 11.91 -16.97
N PHE A 99 -0.01 13.09 -16.31
CA PHE A 99 -0.64 14.28 -16.87
C PHE A 99 0.31 15.48 -16.84
N SER A 100 0.24 16.30 -17.87
CA SER A 100 1.10 17.50 -17.98
C SER A 100 0.72 18.59 -16.97
N ARG A 101 -0.47 18.51 -16.39
CA ARG A 101 -1.01 19.47 -15.43
C ARG A 101 -1.83 18.74 -14.36
N ILE A 102 -1.53 18.97 -13.11
CA ILE A 102 -2.28 18.47 -11.95
C ILE A 102 -3.75 18.98 -11.94
N LEU A 103 -4.00 20.14 -12.52
CA LEU A 103 -5.32 20.78 -12.63
C LEU A 103 -5.91 20.69 -14.05
N GLY A 104 -5.45 19.77 -14.88
CA GLY A 104 -5.98 19.58 -16.22
C GLY A 104 -7.32 18.83 -16.19
N ASP A 105 -8.21 19.15 -17.12
CA ASP A 105 -9.50 18.47 -17.26
C ASP A 105 -9.32 16.97 -17.54
N ASP A 106 -8.22 16.60 -18.21
CA ASP A 106 -7.85 15.23 -18.52
C ASP A 106 -7.37 14.43 -17.29
N ALA A 107 -6.90 15.11 -16.23
CA ALA A 107 -6.51 14.50 -14.96
C ALA A 107 -7.68 14.33 -13.97
N ALA A 108 -8.87 14.82 -14.32
CA ALA A 108 -10.01 14.77 -13.40
C ALA A 108 -10.38 13.33 -13.01
N PRO A 109 -10.74 13.08 -11.74
CA PRO A 109 -10.97 11.73 -11.21
C PRO A 109 -11.99 10.89 -11.97
N GLY A 110 -13.03 11.53 -12.51
CA GLY A 110 -14.11 10.86 -13.24
C GLY A 110 -13.85 10.61 -14.72
N ILE A 111 -12.72 11.08 -15.24
CA ILE A 111 -12.36 10.90 -16.66
C ILE A 111 -11.75 9.52 -16.87
N ASP A 112 -12.14 8.88 -17.95
CA ASP A 112 -11.52 7.71 -18.53
C ASP A 112 -10.57 8.21 -19.65
N SER A 113 -9.29 8.26 -19.34
CA SER A 113 -8.32 8.96 -20.18
C SER A 113 -7.83 8.17 -21.38
N ASP A 114 -7.93 6.84 -21.35
CA ASP A 114 -7.53 5.94 -22.43
C ASP A 114 -8.69 5.17 -23.06
N GLY A 115 -9.91 5.31 -22.52
CA GLY A 115 -11.13 4.75 -23.07
C GLY A 115 -11.35 3.26 -22.75
N ASP A 116 -10.71 2.74 -21.70
CA ASP A 116 -10.82 1.34 -21.32
C ASP A 116 -12.02 1.01 -20.42
N GLY A 117 -12.74 2.02 -19.95
CA GLY A 117 -13.92 1.91 -19.08
C GLY A 117 -13.62 2.10 -17.60
N PHE A 118 -12.38 2.41 -17.22
CA PHE A 118 -12.01 2.80 -15.85
C PHE A 118 -11.67 4.28 -15.79
N SER A 119 -12.09 4.94 -14.71
CA SER A 119 -11.77 6.34 -14.49
C SER A 119 -10.38 6.49 -13.89
N ASN A 120 -9.76 7.66 -14.06
CA ASN A 120 -8.48 8.01 -13.45
C ASN A 120 -8.43 7.70 -11.94
N HIS A 121 -9.52 7.95 -11.21
CA HIS A 121 -9.59 7.61 -9.79
C HIS A 121 -9.58 6.09 -9.54
N SER A 122 -10.29 5.32 -10.35
CA SER A 122 -10.29 3.86 -10.25
C SER A 122 -8.90 3.30 -10.56
N GLU A 123 -8.21 3.89 -11.51
CA GLU A 123 -6.86 3.49 -11.89
C GLU A 123 -5.81 3.89 -10.87
N PHE A 124 -5.92 5.09 -10.31
CA PHE A 124 -5.11 5.50 -9.15
C PHE A 124 -5.24 4.49 -8.00
N GLN A 125 -6.46 4.08 -7.67
CA GLN A 125 -6.70 3.08 -6.63
C GLN A 125 -6.16 1.69 -7.02
N ALA A 126 -6.34 1.29 -8.27
CA ALA A 126 -5.87 -0.01 -8.78
C ALA A 126 -4.34 -0.03 -8.99
N GLY A 127 -3.71 1.14 -9.18
CA GLY A 127 -2.31 1.27 -9.57
C GLY A 127 -2.08 0.92 -11.03
N THR A 128 -3.08 1.10 -11.87
CA THR A 128 -2.99 0.93 -13.32
C THR A 128 -2.57 2.22 -14.01
N ASP A 129 -2.22 2.16 -15.28
CA ASP A 129 -1.76 3.28 -16.08
C ASP A 129 -2.94 3.91 -16.82
N PRO A 130 -3.36 5.16 -16.49
CA PRO A 130 -4.52 5.81 -17.10
C PRO A 130 -4.32 6.23 -18.55
N LYS A 131 -3.19 5.91 -19.15
CA LYS A 131 -2.86 6.18 -20.55
C LYS A 131 -2.67 4.91 -21.39
N ASP A 132 -2.82 3.73 -20.75
CA ASP A 132 -2.69 2.44 -21.43
C ASP A 132 -3.95 1.59 -21.22
N PRO A 133 -4.83 1.48 -22.23
CA PRO A 133 -6.07 0.72 -22.14
C PRO A 133 -5.87 -0.80 -21.92
N ALA A 134 -4.65 -1.28 -22.02
CA ALA A 134 -4.30 -2.65 -21.65
C ALA A 134 -3.96 -2.81 -20.16
N SER A 135 -3.73 -1.71 -19.44
CA SER A 135 -3.36 -1.66 -18.03
C SER A 135 -4.59 -1.53 -17.14
N SER A 136 -5.44 -2.54 -17.09
CA SER A 136 -6.68 -2.48 -16.32
C SER A 136 -6.84 -3.63 -15.33
N LEU A 137 -7.46 -3.35 -14.17
CA LEU A 137 -7.77 -4.38 -13.17
C LEU A 137 -9.06 -5.12 -13.57
N ARG A 138 -8.90 -6.18 -14.36
CA ARG A 138 -10.01 -7.01 -14.83
C ARG A 138 -9.87 -8.44 -14.36
N LEU A 139 -10.98 -9.04 -13.96
CA LEU A 139 -11.03 -10.48 -13.69
C LEU A 139 -11.03 -11.25 -15.01
N ASN A 140 -10.16 -12.26 -15.08
CA ASN A 140 -10.17 -13.26 -16.12
C ASN A 140 -10.79 -14.54 -15.56
N LEU A 141 -11.96 -14.87 -16.09
CA LEU A 141 -12.68 -16.11 -15.78
C LEU A 141 -12.63 -16.99 -17.04
N PRO A 142 -11.82 -18.05 -17.04
CA PRO A 142 -11.90 -19.01 -18.14
C PRO A 142 -13.28 -19.71 -18.13
N SER A 143 -13.78 -20.04 -19.29
CA SER A 143 -14.98 -20.89 -19.41
C SER A 143 -14.72 -22.19 -18.65
N GLY A 144 -15.52 -22.47 -17.62
CA GLY A 144 -15.38 -23.64 -16.76
C GLY A 144 -16.44 -24.71 -17.08
N GLU A 145 -16.11 -25.94 -16.72
CA GLU A 145 -17.08 -27.03 -16.70
C GLU A 145 -18.03 -26.88 -15.50
N VAL A 146 -19.27 -27.32 -15.68
CA VAL A 146 -20.25 -27.34 -14.58
C VAL A 146 -19.72 -28.25 -13.46
N ASN A 147 -19.78 -27.76 -12.22
CA ASN A 147 -19.31 -28.49 -11.03
C ASN A 147 -17.77 -28.65 -10.93
N ALA A 148 -16.98 -27.91 -11.71
CA ALA A 148 -15.52 -27.86 -11.55
C ALA A 148 -15.10 -26.66 -10.72
N PRO A 149 -13.90 -26.69 -10.10
CA PRO A 149 -13.32 -25.52 -9.44
C PRO A 149 -13.15 -24.35 -10.42
N ILE A 150 -13.52 -23.17 -9.98
CA ILE A 150 -13.45 -21.95 -10.80
C ILE A 150 -12.08 -21.30 -10.58
N ARG A 151 -11.29 -21.16 -11.63
CA ARG A 151 -10.03 -20.42 -11.61
C ARG A 151 -10.28 -18.97 -12.01
N ILE A 152 -9.97 -18.06 -11.12
CA ILE A 152 -10.11 -16.62 -11.34
C ILE A 152 -8.74 -15.99 -11.26
N SER A 153 -8.38 -15.21 -12.26
CA SER A 153 -7.10 -14.49 -12.26
C SER A 153 -7.28 -13.01 -12.58
N TRP A 154 -6.33 -12.19 -12.13
CA TRP A 154 -6.31 -10.75 -12.38
C TRP A 154 -4.88 -10.22 -12.35
N PRO A 155 -4.57 -9.16 -13.09
CA PRO A 155 -3.30 -8.47 -13.00
C PRO A 155 -3.17 -7.80 -11.62
N SER A 156 -1.98 -7.80 -11.05
CA SER A 156 -1.75 -7.21 -9.73
C SER A 156 -0.53 -6.29 -9.73
N GLN A 157 -0.63 -5.21 -8.98
CA GLN A 157 0.49 -4.33 -8.67
C GLN A 157 1.19 -4.81 -7.39
N ALA A 158 2.53 -4.76 -7.38
CA ALA A 158 3.31 -5.19 -6.24
C ALA A 158 2.92 -4.44 -4.96
N ARG A 159 2.83 -5.16 -3.84
CA ARG A 159 2.52 -4.64 -2.50
C ARG A 159 1.09 -4.16 -2.26
N ARG A 160 0.21 -4.13 -3.25
CA ARG A 160 -1.21 -3.87 -3.04
C ARG A 160 -1.91 -5.13 -2.55
N GLU A 161 -2.88 -4.97 -1.67
CA GLU A 161 -3.69 -6.09 -1.18
C GLU A 161 -4.97 -6.20 -1.99
N TYR A 162 -5.30 -7.44 -2.37
CA TYR A 162 -6.47 -7.76 -3.19
C TYR A 162 -7.42 -8.66 -2.44
N LEU A 163 -8.71 -8.32 -2.45
CA LEU A 163 -9.80 -9.13 -1.94
C LEU A 163 -10.64 -9.62 -3.11
N LEU A 164 -10.75 -10.94 -3.24
CA LEU A 164 -11.72 -11.56 -4.16
C LEU A 164 -13.03 -11.76 -3.41
N GLU A 165 -14.11 -11.23 -3.95
CA GLU A 165 -15.44 -11.29 -3.35
C GLU A 165 -16.40 -11.99 -4.31
N ILE A 166 -17.41 -12.67 -3.74
CA ILE A 166 -18.47 -13.39 -4.43
C ILE A 166 -19.84 -12.89 -3.97
N SER A 167 -20.80 -12.88 -4.89
CA SER A 167 -22.20 -12.56 -4.65
C SER A 167 -23.11 -13.43 -5.53
N ASP A 168 -24.31 -13.69 -5.07
CA ASP A 168 -25.40 -14.33 -5.85
C ASP A 168 -26.51 -13.34 -6.26
N ASP A 169 -26.53 -12.14 -5.65
CA ASP A 169 -27.58 -11.13 -5.84
C ASP A 169 -27.05 -9.75 -6.28
N LEU A 170 -25.72 -9.57 -6.42
CA LEU A 170 -25.03 -8.31 -6.70
C LEU A 170 -25.20 -7.23 -5.60
N GLN A 171 -25.86 -7.55 -4.50
CA GLN A 171 -26.11 -6.62 -3.39
C GLN A 171 -25.24 -6.98 -2.18
N ARG A 172 -25.17 -8.27 -1.87
CA ARG A 172 -24.38 -8.77 -0.75
C ARG A 172 -23.12 -9.45 -1.28
N TRP A 173 -21.98 -8.96 -0.82
CA TRP A 173 -20.66 -9.46 -1.20
C TRP A 173 -19.98 -10.09 0.00
N THR A 174 -19.47 -11.29 -0.19
CA THR A 174 -18.69 -12.01 0.82
C THR A 174 -17.30 -12.30 0.30
N ILE A 175 -16.33 -12.39 1.20
CA ILE A 175 -14.94 -12.72 0.84
C ILE A 175 -14.91 -14.17 0.34
N ALA A 176 -14.43 -14.35 -0.88
CA ALA A 176 -14.34 -15.67 -1.54
C ALA A 176 -13.02 -16.40 -1.27
N SER A 177 -11.98 -15.67 -0.82
CA SER A 177 -10.66 -16.23 -0.50
C SER A 177 -9.90 -15.29 0.42
N ASP A 178 -8.85 -15.81 1.05
CA ASP A 178 -7.92 -14.97 1.83
C ASP A 178 -7.37 -13.82 0.98
N PRO A 179 -7.08 -12.66 1.61
CA PRO A 179 -6.45 -11.53 0.95
C PRO A 179 -5.13 -11.92 0.29
N ARG A 180 -4.84 -11.35 -0.86
CA ARG A 180 -3.62 -11.63 -1.62
C ARG A 180 -2.80 -10.37 -1.83
N ILE A 181 -1.53 -10.46 -1.49
CA ILE A 181 -0.60 -9.38 -1.81
C ILE A 181 -0.14 -9.50 -3.27
N GLY A 182 -0.25 -8.40 -3.99
CA GLY A 182 0.16 -8.29 -5.39
C GLY A 182 1.67 -8.48 -5.57
N THR A 183 2.01 -9.12 -6.67
CA THR A 183 3.40 -9.46 -7.04
C THR A 183 3.95 -8.61 -8.19
N GLY A 184 3.11 -7.78 -8.81
CA GLY A 184 3.41 -7.09 -10.07
C GLY A 184 3.12 -7.96 -11.30
N GLY A 185 2.49 -9.10 -11.11
CA GLY A 185 2.09 -10.04 -12.15
C GLY A 185 0.67 -10.56 -11.94
N LEU A 186 0.36 -11.67 -12.63
CA LEU A 186 -0.95 -12.28 -12.55
C LEU A 186 -1.13 -13.02 -11.21
N LEU A 187 -2.15 -12.66 -10.45
CA LEU A 187 -2.65 -13.45 -9.32
C LEU A 187 -3.72 -14.43 -9.81
N THR A 188 -3.76 -15.61 -9.20
CA THR A 188 -4.77 -16.63 -9.50
C THR A 188 -5.31 -17.20 -8.20
N ASN A 189 -6.63 -17.27 -8.11
CA ASN A 189 -7.35 -18.00 -7.06
C ASN A 189 -8.17 -19.14 -7.66
N THR A 190 -8.31 -20.20 -6.88
CA THR A 190 -9.20 -21.33 -7.24
C THR A 190 -10.32 -21.39 -6.20
N ILE A 191 -11.53 -21.16 -6.64
CA ILE A 191 -12.74 -21.29 -5.82
C ILE A 191 -13.25 -22.72 -6.00
N PRO A 192 -13.61 -23.43 -4.92
CA PRO A 192 -14.23 -24.74 -5.01
C PRO A 192 -15.47 -24.71 -5.91
N ALA A 193 -15.80 -25.85 -6.51
CA ALA A 193 -17.00 -25.96 -7.30
C ALA A 193 -18.23 -25.49 -6.51
N LEU A 194 -18.95 -24.54 -7.07
CA LEU A 194 -20.18 -24.02 -6.48
C LEU A 194 -21.32 -24.99 -6.82
N LEU A 195 -21.69 -25.82 -5.85
CA LEU A 195 -22.76 -26.81 -6.00
C LEU A 195 -24.10 -26.08 -5.86
N GLY A 196 -24.85 -25.99 -6.94
CA GLY A 196 -26.19 -25.40 -6.96
C GLY A 196 -26.54 -24.77 -8.29
N GLN A 197 -27.84 -24.58 -8.56
CA GLN A 197 -28.37 -23.94 -9.76
C GLN A 197 -28.46 -22.41 -9.59
N GLY A 198 -27.36 -21.76 -9.20
CA GLY A 198 -27.31 -20.32 -8.98
C GLY A 198 -26.42 -19.59 -9.98
N ARG A 199 -26.65 -18.31 -10.14
CA ARG A 199 -25.71 -17.41 -10.77
C ARG A 199 -24.80 -16.83 -9.69
N TYR A 200 -23.50 -16.79 -9.96
CA TYR A 200 -22.53 -16.18 -9.07
C TYR A 200 -21.78 -15.10 -9.81
N TYR A 201 -21.50 -14.04 -9.08
CA TYR A 201 -20.78 -12.87 -9.55
C TYR A 201 -19.51 -12.74 -8.74
N PHE A 202 -18.44 -12.32 -9.38
CA PHE A 202 -17.15 -12.12 -8.74
C PHE A 202 -16.67 -10.69 -8.97
N ARG A 203 -16.04 -10.13 -7.98
CA ARG A 203 -15.28 -8.89 -8.12
C ARG A 203 -13.98 -8.97 -7.36
N VAL A 204 -12.97 -8.23 -7.82
CA VAL A 204 -11.75 -7.98 -7.09
C VAL A 204 -11.77 -6.54 -6.59
N ARG A 205 -11.38 -6.36 -5.34
CA ARG A 205 -11.24 -5.05 -4.72
C ARG A 205 -9.82 -4.88 -4.24
N VAL A 206 -9.22 -3.72 -4.54
CA VAL A 206 -7.92 -3.32 -4.01
C VAL A 206 -8.13 -2.65 -2.67
N GLN A 207 -7.30 -3.01 -1.70
CA GLN A 207 -7.20 -2.25 -0.44
C GLN A 207 -5.99 -1.31 -0.55
N PRO A 208 -6.19 -0.03 -0.25
CA PRO A 208 -5.12 0.97 -0.28
C PRO A 208 -4.07 0.75 0.82
#